data_85feabd25926159d22a9fca3dd6c679b
#
_entry.id   85feabd25926159d22a9fca3dd6c679b
#
_cell.length_a   1.000
_cell.length_b   1.000
_cell.length_c   1.000
_cell.angle_alpha   90.00
_cell.angle_beta   90.00
_cell.angle_gamma   90.00
#
_symmetry.space_group_name_H-M   'P 1'
#
loop_
_entity.id
_entity.type
_entity.pdbx_description
1 polymer ?
#
loop_
_entity_poly.entity_id
_entity_poly.type
_entity_poly.pdbx_seq_one_letter_code
_entity_poly.pdbx_strand_id
1 'polypeptide(L)'
;PITYNLDLDAVDRIIQAPGRKNKDGSSIPAMPFETDARKQKEQIVYTGFVAQDVEKAAKELGYDFSGVDAAKNDKDLYGLRYAEFVVPLVKAVQELSKQNDELKKQQEELLKRIEKMEALLNSTK
;
A
#
# COMPACT_ATOMS: atom_id res chain seq x y z
N PRO A 1 -1.21 -2.09 -5.17
CA PRO A 1 0.13 -2.69 -5.04
C PRO A 1 0.89 -2.60 -6.36
N ILE A 2 2.20 -2.45 -6.28
CA ILE A 2 3.13 -2.44 -7.41
C ILE A 2 4.28 -3.39 -7.14
N THR A 3 5.00 -3.77 -8.17
CA THR A 3 6.32 -4.39 -8.06
C THR A 3 7.39 -3.39 -8.50
N TYR A 4 8.53 -3.38 -7.84
CA TYR A 4 9.61 -2.43 -8.12
C TYR A 4 10.98 -3.00 -7.75
N ASN A 5 12.01 -2.44 -8.38
CA ASN A 5 13.39 -2.62 -7.98
C ASN A 5 13.91 -1.33 -7.33
N LEU A 6 14.92 -1.43 -6.50
CA LEU A 6 15.56 -0.26 -5.91
C LEU A 6 16.54 0.35 -6.93
N ASP A 7 16.46 1.65 -7.15
CA ASP A 7 17.51 2.47 -7.75
C ASP A 7 18.38 3.03 -6.62
N LEU A 8 19.44 2.31 -6.27
CA LEU A 8 20.30 2.70 -5.15
C LEU A 8 21.06 3.99 -5.42
N ASP A 9 21.30 4.33 -6.68
CA ASP A 9 21.96 5.58 -7.04
C ASP A 9 21.02 6.78 -6.86
N ALA A 10 19.74 6.61 -7.18
CA ALA A 10 18.73 7.63 -6.89
C ALA A 10 18.53 7.81 -5.39
N VAL A 11 18.46 6.71 -4.63
CA VAL A 11 18.38 6.74 -3.18
C VAL A 11 19.57 7.50 -2.58
N ASP A 12 20.79 7.16 -2.97
CA ASP A 12 22.00 7.83 -2.44
C ASP A 12 22.06 9.31 -2.79
N ARG A 13 21.58 9.71 -3.97
CA ARG A 13 21.48 11.12 -4.36
C ARG A 13 20.53 11.91 -3.47
N ILE A 14 19.42 11.30 -3.06
CA ILE A 14 18.42 11.94 -2.19
C ILE A 14 18.93 12.00 -0.74
N ILE A 15 19.40 10.86 -0.21
CA ILE A 15 19.80 10.73 1.19
C ILE A 15 21.14 11.44 1.46
N GLN A 16 21.85 11.94 0.44
CA GLN A 16 23.21 12.46 0.58
C GLN A 16 23.53 12.86 2.02
N ALA A 17 23.95 11.86 2.81
CA ALA A 17 24.47 12.15 4.14
C ALA A 17 25.62 13.14 3.94
N PRO A 18 25.65 14.26 4.65
CA PRO A 18 26.82 15.14 4.63
C PRO A 18 28.01 14.23 4.92
N GLY A 19 28.97 14.19 3.97
CA GLY A 19 30.05 13.22 3.96
C GLY A 19 30.57 13.00 5.37
N ARG A 20 30.56 11.74 5.80
CA ARG A 20 31.09 11.40 7.13
C ARG A 20 32.51 11.96 7.20
N LYS A 21 32.77 12.76 8.19
CA LYS A 21 34.12 13.27 8.43
C LYS A 21 34.85 12.28 9.33
N ASN A 22 36.06 11.96 8.97
CA ASN A 22 37.00 11.28 9.87
C ASN A 22 37.25 12.11 11.11
N LYS A 23 37.83 11.53 12.16
CA LYS A 23 38.22 12.23 13.37
C LYS A 23 39.22 13.38 13.11
N ASP A 24 39.94 13.32 12.00
CA ASP A 24 40.90 14.34 11.53
C ASP A 24 40.24 15.45 10.68
N GLY A 25 38.91 15.41 10.48
CA GLY A 25 38.18 16.40 9.69
C GLY A 25 38.19 16.14 8.17
N SER A 26 38.89 15.13 7.68
CA SER A 26 38.88 14.75 6.27
C SER A 26 37.52 14.16 5.90
N SER A 27 37.03 14.51 4.72
CA SER A 27 35.77 13.96 4.19
C SER A 27 35.99 12.51 3.75
N ILE A 28 35.18 11.58 4.29
CA ILE A 28 35.09 10.25 3.73
C ILE A 28 34.34 10.42 2.41
N PRO A 29 34.89 10.02 1.26
CA PRO A 29 34.18 10.10 -0.01
C PRO A 29 32.84 9.38 0.13
N ALA A 30 31.74 9.99 -0.32
CA ALA A 30 30.50 9.28 -0.53
C ALA A 30 30.82 8.10 -1.45
N MET A 31 30.56 6.89 -0.94
CA MET A 31 31.01 5.68 -1.60
C MET A 31 30.23 5.46 -2.90
N PRO A 32 30.82 5.63 -4.08
CA PRO A 32 30.31 4.98 -5.28
C PRO A 32 30.96 3.60 -5.35
N PHE A 33 30.49 2.67 -4.55
CA PHE A 33 30.94 1.30 -4.74
C PHE A 33 29.85 0.56 -5.52
N GLU A 34 30.08 0.43 -6.81
CA GLU A 34 29.51 -0.69 -7.56
C GLU A 34 30.09 -2.00 -7.00
N THR A 35 29.57 -2.41 -5.87
CA THR A 35 29.86 -3.73 -5.35
C THR A 35 28.88 -4.72 -5.97
N ASP A 36 29.31 -5.98 -6.17
CA ASP A 36 28.41 -7.04 -6.63
C ASP A 36 27.18 -7.18 -5.73
N ALA A 37 27.34 -6.91 -4.42
CA ALA A 37 26.23 -6.89 -3.47
C ALA A 37 25.21 -5.79 -3.78
N ARG A 38 25.63 -4.62 -4.26
CA ARG A 38 24.75 -3.53 -4.68
C ARG A 38 23.95 -3.92 -5.91
N LYS A 39 24.62 -4.46 -6.94
CA LYS A 39 23.97 -4.98 -8.15
C LYS A 39 22.96 -6.08 -7.85
N GLN A 40 23.31 -7.02 -6.95
CA GLN A 40 22.38 -8.06 -6.51
C GLN A 40 21.15 -7.47 -5.80
N LYS A 41 21.32 -6.44 -4.97
CA LYS A 41 20.20 -5.77 -4.29
C LYS A 41 19.26 -5.08 -5.25
N GLU A 42 19.76 -4.46 -6.32
CA GLU A 42 18.96 -3.82 -7.37
C GLU A 42 18.20 -4.82 -8.24
N GLN A 43 18.62 -6.10 -8.28
CA GLN A 43 17.89 -7.14 -8.98
C GLN A 43 16.72 -7.72 -8.18
N ILE A 44 16.65 -7.43 -6.88
CA ILE A 44 15.55 -7.91 -6.04
C ILE A 44 14.27 -7.18 -6.42
N VAL A 45 13.24 -7.95 -6.77
CA VAL A 45 11.89 -7.42 -7.02
C VAL A 45 11.13 -7.36 -5.70
N TYR A 46 10.72 -6.17 -5.33
CA TYR A 46 9.90 -5.93 -4.15
C TYR A 46 8.44 -5.72 -4.55
N THR A 47 7.54 -6.04 -3.63
CA THR A 47 6.12 -5.71 -3.76
C THR A 47 5.74 -4.70 -2.69
N GLY A 48 4.98 -3.68 -3.08
CA GLY A 48 4.59 -2.65 -2.13
C GLY A 48 3.53 -1.69 -2.67
N PHE A 49 3.42 -0.57 -2.01
CA PHE A 49 2.58 0.56 -2.41
C PHE A 49 3.45 1.80 -2.64
N VAL A 50 2.97 2.69 -3.49
CA VAL A 50 3.54 4.04 -3.62
C VAL A 50 3.07 4.85 -2.41
N ALA A 51 4.00 5.34 -1.59
CA ALA A 51 3.66 6.01 -0.33
C ALA A 51 2.84 7.30 -0.56
N GLN A 52 3.14 8.04 -1.62
CA GLN A 52 2.40 9.24 -2.02
C GLN A 52 0.96 8.94 -2.42
N ASP A 53 0.71 7.80 -3.08
CA ASP A 53 -0.65 7.38 -3.44
C ASP A 53 -1.44 7.01 -2.19
N VAL A 54 -0.80 6.36 -1.21
CA VAL A 54 -1.42 6.03 0.08
C VAL A 54 -1.76 7.31 0.85
N GLU A 55 -0.84 8.27 0.90
CA GLU A 55 -1.07 9.57 1.54
C GLU A 55 -2.25 10.30 0.88
N LYS A 56 -2.27 10.34 -0.44
CA LYS A 56 -3.34 10.97 -1.21
C LYS A 56 -4.70 10.32 -0.91
N ALA A 57 -4.79 8.99 -0.96
CA ALA A 57 -6.01 8.26 -0.66
C ALA A 57 -6.50 8.51 0.77
N ALA A 58 -5.60 8.54 1.76
CA ALA A 58 -5.93 8.83 3.14
C ALA A 58 -6.52 10.26 3.28
N LYS A 59 -5.89 11.26 2.64
CA LYS A 59 -6.36 12.65 2.64
C LYS A 59 -7.74 12.81 1.97
N GLU A 60 -7.97 12.14 0.84
CA GLU A 60 -9.27 12.16 0.13
C GLU A 60 -10.41 11.56 0.99
N LEU A 61 -10.09 10.57 1.82
CA LEU A 61 -11.02 9.95 2.75
C LEU A 61 -11.15 10.70 4.07
N GLY A 62 -10.38 11.77 4.30
CA GLY A 62 -10.32 12.48 5.58
C GLY A 62 -9.79 11.58 6.72
N TYR A 63 -9.01 10.56 6.40
CA TYR A 63 -8.47 9.60 7.35
C TYR A 63 -7.03 9.96 7.70
N ASP A 64 -6.79 10.27 8.98
CA ASP A 64 -5.43 10.48 9.50
C ASP A 64 -4.71 9.15 9.66
N PHE A 65 -3.99 8.74 8.62
CA PHE A 65 -3.33 7.45 8.56
C PHE A 65 -1.87 7.53 9.01
N SER A 66 -1.60 7.00 10.20
CA SER A 66 -0.25 6.98 10.80
C SER A 66 0.77 6.11 10.05
N GLY A 67 0.33 5.31 9.08
CA GLY A 67 1.18 4.39 8.31
C GLY A 67 2.03 5.05 7.24
N VAL A 68 1.82 6.34 6.95
CA VAL A 68 2.64 7.10 6.00
C VAL A 68 3.67 7.94 6.76
N ASP A 69 4.93 7.78 6.41
CA ASP A 69 6.03 8.62 6.88
C ASP A 69 6.44 9.52 5.72
N ALA A 70 5.88 10.73 5.69
CA ALA A 70 6.13 11.67 4.60
C ALA A 70 7.52 12.27 4.73
N ALA A 71 8.19 12.49 3.59
CA ALA A 71 9.48 13.15 3.53
C ALA A 71 9.41 14.55 4.17
N LYS A 72 10.31 14.86 5.10
CA LYS A 72 10.33 16.12 5.84
C LYS A 72 11.12 17.23 5.13
N ASN A 73 11.96 16.85 4.18
CA ASN A 73 12.80 17.74 3.37
C ASN A 73 13.29 17.02 2.13
N ASP A 74 14.01 17.73 1.25
CA ASP A 74 14.50 17.22 -0.04
C ASP A 74 15.56 16.10 0.08
N LYS A 75 16.03 15.79 1.29
CA LYS A 75 17.00 14.72 1.59
C LYS A 75 16.38 13.55 2.33
N ASP A 76 15.08 13.53 2.42
CA ASP A 76 14.31 12.50 3.11
C ASP A 76 13.49 11.68 2.12
N LEU A 77 13.19 10.44 2.48
CA LEU A 77 12.43 9.53 1.66
C LEU A 77 11.06 9.27 2.30
N TYR A 78 10.06 9.13 1.46
CA TYR A 78 8.78 8.59 1.89
C TYR A 78 8.94 7.14 2.37
N GLY A 79 8.27 6.82 3.46
CA GLY A 79 8.19 5.47 4.01
C GLY A 79 6.76 5.04 4.27
N LEU A 80 6.56 3.72 4.33
CA LEU A 80 5.31 3.11 4.76
C LEU A 80 5.56 2.16 5.92
N ARG A 81 4.78 2.33 6.98
CA ARG A 81 4.74 1.42 8.12
C ARG A 81 3.66 0.37 7.86
N TYR A 82 4.04 -0.76 7.28
CA TYR A 82 3.09 -1.80 6.85
C TYR A 82 2.26 -2.38 8.01
N ALA A 83 2.79 -2.41 9.22
CA ALA A 83 2.05 -2.86 10.40
C ALA A 83 0.78 -2.04 10.67
N GLU A 84 0.79 -0.76 10.34
CA GLU A 84 -0.35 0.14 10.54
C GLU A 84 -1.54 -0.17 9.60
N PHE A 85 -1.29 -0.90 8.51
CA PHE A 85 -2.35 -1.32 7.59
C PHE A 85 -3.25 -2.43 8.17
N VAL A 86 -2.81 -3.14 9.21
CA VAL A 86 -3.56 -4.27 9.76
C VAL A 86 -4.94 -3.83 10.26
N VAL A 87 -5.01 -2.72 11.00
CA VAL A 87 -6.28 -2.26 11.57
C VAL A 87 -7.30 -1.87 10.49
N PRO A 88 -6.97 -1.00 9.52
CA PRO A 88 -7.92 -0.70 8.43
C PRO A 88 -8.24 -1.92 7.56
N LEU A 89 -7.31 -2.85 7.36
CA LEU A 89 -7.60 -4.11 6.65
C LEU A 89 -8.62 -4.98 7.39
N VAL A 90 -8.47 -5.15 8.70
CA VAL A 90 -9.46 -5.88 9.51
C VAL A 90 -10.83 -5.22 9.39
N LYS A 91 -10.90 -3.89 9.47
CA LYS A 91 -12.15 -3.14 9.31
C LYS A 91 -12.78 -3.37 7.93
N ALA A 92 -11.99 -3.27 6.88
CA ALA A 92 -12.46 -3.52 5.51
C ALA A 92 -13.00 -4.95 5.32
N VAL A 93 -12.34 -5.96 5.89
CA VAL A 93 -12.80 -7.36 5.86
C VAL A 93 -14.12 -7.52 6.60
N GLN A 94 -14.27 -6.89 7.78
CA GLN A 94 -15.52 -6.92 8.53
C GLN A 94 -16.67 -6.26 7.76
N GLU A 95 -16.44 -5.15 7.11
CA GLU A 95 -17.43 -4.46 6.28
C GLU A 95 -17.82 -5.29 5.05
N LEU A 96 -16.83 -5.88 4.36
CA LEU A 96 -17.08 -6.78 3.23
C LEU A 96 -17.88 -8.02 3.65
N SER A 97 -17.58 -8.60 4.82
CA SER A 97 -18.34 -9.72 5.37
C SER A 97 -19.80 -9.34 5.59
N LYS A 98 -20.04 -8.18 6.22
CA LYS A 98 -21.39 -7.68 6.45
C LYS A 98 -22.15 -7.43 5.14
N GLN A 99 -21.51 -6.78 4.17
CA GLN A 99 -22.12 -6.55 2.86
C GLN A 99 -22.45 -7.88 2.14
N ASN A 100 -21.57 -8.87 2.25
CA ASN A 100 -21.81 -10.20 1.68
C ASN A 100 -23.03 -10.86 2.30
N ASP A 101 -23.19 -10.77 3.63
CA ASP A 101 -24.37 -11.34 4.31
C ASP A 101 -25.67 -10.60 3.92
N GLU A 102 -25.59 -9.28 3.76
CA GLU A 102 -26.74 -8.49 3.27
C GLU A 102 -27.11 -8.87 1.83
N LEU A 103 -26.12 -9.02 0.94
CA LEU A 103 -26.34 -9.45 -0.44
C LEU A 103 -26.96 -10.84 -0.52
N LYS A 104 -26.50 -11.79 0.32
CA LYS A 104 -27.11 -13.14 0.39
C LYS A 104 -28.58 -13.07 0.80
N LYS A 105 -28.95 -12.27 1.80
CA LYS A 105 -30.34 -12.08 2.22
C LYS A 105 -31.19 -11.51 1.08
N GLN A 106 -30.70 -10.49 0.38
CA GLN A 106 -31.39 -9.90 -0.76
C GLN A 106 -31.59 -10.95 -1.89
N GLN A 107 -30.57 -11.77 -2.15
CA GLN A 107 -30.65 -12.85 -3.12
C GLN A 107 -31.72 -13.87 -2.75
N GLU A 108 -31.78 -14.29 -1.48
CA GLU A 108 -32.82 -15.22 -0.98
C GLU A 108 -34.23 -14.63 -1.12
N GLU A 109 -34.40 -13.34 -0.81
CA GLU A 109 -35.68 -12.65 -0.97
C GLU A 109 -36.10 -12.56 -2.44
N LEU A 110 -35.18 -12.27 -3.34
CA LEU A 110 -35.42 -12.24 -4.78
C LEU A 110 -35.82 -13.63 -5.31
N LEU A 111 -35.14 -14.67 -4.89
CA LEU A 111 -35.50 -16.05 -5.26
C LEU A 111 -36.92 -16.41 -4.80
N LYS A 112 -37.28 -16.12 -3.58
CA LYS A 112 -38.65 -16.34 -3.07
C LYS A 112 -39.70 -15.55 -3.84
N ARG A 113 -39.37 -14.34 -4.32
CA ARG A 113 -40.27 -13.55 -5.17
C ARG A 113 -40.41 -14.16 -6.56
N ILE A 114 -39.34 -14.64 -7.14
CA ILE A 114 -39.37 -15.36 -8.45
C ILE A 114 -40.21 -16.62 -8.35
N GLU A 115 -40.00 -17.46 -7.33
CA GLU A 115 -40.77 -18.67 -7.09
C GLU A 115 -42.29 -18.38 -6.98
N LYS A 116 -42.66 -17.32 -6.26
CA LYS A 116 -44.04 -16.87 -6.14
C LYS A 116 -44.64 -16.44 -7.51
N MET A 117 -43.85 -15.69 -8.29
CA MET A 117 -44.30 -15.24 -9.59
C MET A 117 -44.48 -16.44 -10.56
N GLU A 118 -43.56 -17.40 -10.54
CA GLU A 118 -43.66 -18.64 -11.34
C GLU A 118 -44.88 -19.47 -10.93
N ALA A 119 -45.15 -19.60 -9.63
CA ALA A 119 -46.33 -20.30 -9.13
C ALA A 119 -47.63 -19.62 -9.59
N LEU A 120 -47.70 -18.29 -9.59
CA LEU A 120 -48.85 -17.53 -10.07
C LEU A 120 -49.05 -17.70 -11.57
N LEU A 121 -47.99 -17.67 -12.37
CA LEU A 121 -48.04 -17.88 -13.83
C LEU A 121 -48.51 -19.27 -14.19
N ASN A 122 -48.12 -20.28 -13.41
CA ASN A 122 -48.55 -21.67 -13.66
C ASN A 122 -49.99 -21.94 -13.20
N SER A 123 -50.51 -21.16 -12.27
CA SER A 123 -51.90 -21.27 -11.79
C SER A 123 -52.92 -20.59 -12.71
N THR A 124 -52.45 -19.74 -13.62
CA THR A 124 -53.31 -18.99 -14.58
C THR A 124 -53.42 -19.65 -15.96
N LYS A 125 -52.82 -20.83 -16.11
CA LYS A 125 -52.99 -21.70 -17.30
C LYS A 125 -54.02 -22.78 -17.02
#